data_0b15e670a1ce116f29879f42070fdbae
#
_entry.id   0b15e670a1ce116f29879f42070fdbae
#
_cell.length_a   1.000
_cell.length_b   1.000
_cell.length_c   1.000
_cell.angle_alpha   90.00
_cell.angle_beta   90.00
_cell.angle_gamma   90.00
#
_symmetry.space_group_name_H-M   'P 1'
#
loop_
_entity.id
_entity.type
_entity.pdbx_description
1 polymer ?
#
loop_
_entity_poly.entity_id
_entity_poly.type
_entity_poly.pdbx_seq_one_letter_code
_entity_poly.pdbx_strand_id
1 'polypeptide(L)'
;FWSYKLKTEQLIGSNIKKVFNFYATPKNLNLITPPFLNFKILGNDYEETEEGRIFIYRLRLHNLPVFWKSKIEQWNPPLKFVDKQLFGPYLKWHHHHIFEDLGKETKVIDIVYYTVPFGSLFHKLFVKKDLINIFNYRKESLNNIFNS
;
A
#
# COMPACT_ATOMS: atom_id res chain seq x y z
N PHE A 1 15.62 8.97 -15.52
CA PHE A 1 14.36 8.37 -15.11
C PHE A 1 13.47 9.42 -14.43
N TRP A 2 12.16 9.22 -14.54
CA TRP A 2 11.18 10.13 -14.00
C TRP A 2 10.73 9.65 -12.62
N SER A 3 10.80 10.56 -11.64
CA SER A 3 10.37 10.31 -10.27
C SER A 3 9.10 11.07 -9.95
N TYR A 4 8.19 10.41 -9.26
CA TYR A 4 6.87 10.93 -8.93
C TYR A 4 6.56 10.77 -7.44
N LYS A 5 5.60 11.54 -6.98
CA LYS A 5 5.07 11.46 -5.62
C LYS A 5 3.55 11.37 -5.67
N LEU A 6 3.00 10.38 -4.97
CA LEU A 6 1.57 10.27 -4.72
C LEU A 6 1.32 10.43 -3.23
N LYS A 7 0.38 11.29 -2.86
CA LYS A 7 -0.04 11.49 -1.47
C LYS A 7 -1.54 11.36 -1.38
N THR A 8 -2.01 10.55 -0.42
CA THR A 8 -3.43 10.44 -0.09
C THR A 8 -3.63 10.61 1.41
N GLU A 9 -4.80 11.11 1.81
CA GLU A 9 -5.19 11.26 3.20
C GLU A 9 -6.62 10.77 3.38
N GLN A 10 -6.89 10.17 4.55
CA GLN A 10 -8.21 9.67 4.88
C GLN A 10 -8.43 9.73 6.40
N LEU A 11 -9.61 10.18 6.82
CA LEU A 11 -10.06 10.08 8.20
C LEU A 11 -10.78 8.75 8.40
N ILE A 12 -10.37 8.01 9.43
CA ILE A 12 -10.98 6.73 9.79
C ILE A 12 -11.56 6.85 11.18
N GLY A 13 -12.85 6.49 11.33
CA GLY A 13 -13.61 6.58 12.57
C GLY A 13 -13.27 5.49 13.58
N SER A 14 -11.99 5.33 13.88
CA SER A 14 -11.48 4.36 14.84
C SER A 14 -10.17 4.84 15.44
N ASN A 15 -9.81 4.35 16.63
CA ASN A 15 -8.58 4.77 17.30
C ASN A 15 -7.33 4.21 16.57
N ILE A 16 -6.21 4.87 16.82
CA ILE A 16 -4.95 4.59 16.10
C ILE A 16 -4.44 3.15 16.30
N LYS A 17 -4.61 2.57 17.47
CA LYS A 17 -4.17 1.19 17.72
C LYS A 17 -4.95 0.20 16.88
N LYS A 18 -6.25 0.37 16.79
CA LYS A 18 -7.13 -0.50 16.02
C LYS A 18 -6.84 -0.38 14.52
N VAL A 19 -6.64 0.84 14.04
CA VAL A 19 -6.29 1.08 12.64
C VAL A 19 -4.93 0.49 12.30
N PHE A 20 -3.92 0.78 13.11
CA PHE A 20 -2.57 0.25 12.89
C PHE A 20 -2.55 -1.29 12.91
N ASN A 21 -3.26 -1.91 13.86
CA ASN A 21 -3.33 -3.37 13.96
C ASN A 21 -3.94 -4.02 12.71
N PHE A 22 -4.88 -3.34 12.06
CA PHE A 22 -5.40 -3.81 10.79
C PHE A 22 -4.29 -3.95 9.74
N TYR A 23 -3.42 -2.94 9.61
CA TYR A 23 -2.29 -2.98 8.69
C TYR A 23 -1.20 -3.96 9.13
N ALA A 24 -1.08 -4.23 10.42
CA ALA A 24 -0.07 -5.13 10.95
C ALA A 24 -0.29 -6.59 10.55
N THR A 25 -1.51 -6.97 10.19
CA THR A 25 -1.84 -8.31 9.72
C THR A 25 -1.84 -8.33 8.19
N PRO A 26 -0.84 -8.96 7.56
CA PRO A 26 -0.62 -8.85 6.11
C PRO A 26 -1.81 -9.30 5.26
N LYS A 27 -2.52 -10.37 5.67
CA LYS A 27 -3.68 -10.87 4.92
C LYS A 27 -4.78 -9.81 4.74
N ASN A 28 -4.85 -8.81 5.63
CA ASN A 28 -5.83 -7.74 5.53
C ASN A 28 -5.59 -6.85 4.30
N LEU A 29 -4.40 -6.89 3.72
CA LEU A 29 -4.09 -6.17 2.49
C LEU A 29 -5.00 -6.62 1.34
N ASN A 30 -5.44 -7.88 1.34
CA ASN A 30 -6.39 -8.38 0.35
C ASN A 30 -7.73 -7.65 0.40
N LEU A 31 -8.14 -7.18 1.58
CA LEU A 31 -9.41 -6.48 1.77
C LEU A 31 -9.41 -5.07 1.17
N ILE A 32 -8.24 -4.50 0.99
CA ILE A 32 -8.07 -3.13 0.49
C ILE A 32 -7.34 -3.08 -0.86
N THR A 33 -7.21 -4.22 -1.53
CA THR A 33 -6.59 -4.34 -2.85
C THR A 33 -7.66 -4.69 -3.88
N PRO A 34 -7.73 -3.96 -5.02
CA PRO A 34 -8.77 -4.21 -6.02
C PRO A 34 -8.76 -5.64 -6.54
N PRO A 35 -9.95 -6.27 -6.70
CA PRO A 35 -10.05 -7.64 -7.22
C PRO A 35 -9.42 -7.85 -8.61
N PHE A 36 -9.40 -6.81 -9.45
CA PHE A 36 -8.85 -6.92 -10.80
C PHE A 36 -7.34 -7.18 -10.82
N LEU A 37 -6.64 -6.90 -9.71
CA LEU A 37 -5.20 -7.18 -9.59
C LEU A 37 -4.94 -8.66 -9.29
N ASN A 38 -5.96 -9.42 -8.90
CA ASN A 38 -5.80 -10.82 -8.52
C ASN A 38 -4.62 -11.02 -7.55
N PHE A 39 -4.57 -10.17 -6.54
CA PHE A 39 -3.47 -10.05 -5.59
C PHE A 39 -3.39 -11.26 -4.67
N LYS A 40 -2.18 -11.79 -4.49
CA LYS A 40 -1.93 -12.91 -3.59
C LYS A 40 -0.59 -12.76 -2.89
N ILE A 41 -0.59 -12.92 -1.58
CA ILE A 41 0.63 -12.99 -0.79
C ILE A 41 1.13 -14.44 -0.81
N LEU A 42 2.39 -14.64 -1.20
CA LEU A 42 3.01 -15.95 -1.23
C LEU A 42 3.71 -16.20 0.12
N GLY A 43 3.32 -17.27 0.80
CA GLY A 43 3.88 -17.62 2.11
C GLY A 43 3.00 -17.19 3.27
N ASN A 44 3.62 -16.89 4.41
CA ASN A 44 2.92 -16.54 5.64
C ASN A 44 2.31 -15.14 5.58
N ASP A 45 0.97 -15.05 5.66
CA ASP A 45 0.23 -13.79 5.64
C ASP A 45 -0.58 -13.53 6.92
N TYR A 46 -0.48 -14.40 7.91
CA TYR A 46 -1.28 -14.32 9.14
C TYR A 46 -0.49 -13.84 10.35
N GLU A 47 0.84 -13.94 10.34
CA GLU A 47 1.66 -13.41 11.43
C GLU A 47 1.81 -11.90 11.31
N GLU A 48 1.82 -11.23 12.46
CA GLU A 48 2.01 -9.80 12.54
C GLU A 48 3.33 -9.37 11.90
N THR A 49 3.30 -8.25 11.19
CA THR A 49 4.47 -7.70 10.51
C THR A 49 5.49 -7.13 11.49
N GLU A 50 6.75 -7.12 11.07
CA GLU A 50 7.86 -6.55 11.82
C GLU A 50 8.87 -5.90 10.88
N GLU A 51 9.79 -5.13 11.45
CA GLU A 51 10.87 -4.52 10.68
C GLU A 51 11.76 -5.57 10.03
N GLY A 52 12.14 -5.32 8.78
CA GLY A 52 13.00 -6.22 8.02
C GLY A 52 12.29 -7.36 7.31
N ARG A 53 11.00 -7.58 7.60
CA ARG A 53 10.24 -8.64 6.97
C ARG A 53 10.12 -8.43 5.46
N ILE A 54 10.26 -9.53 4.70
CA ILE A 54 10.15 -9.53 3.25
C ILE A 54 8.87 -10.26 2.85
N PHE A 55 8.11 -9.64 1.95
CA PHE A 55 6.91 -10.22 1.36
C PHE A 55 7.12 -10.44 -0.13
N ILE A 56 6.53 -11.50 -0.65
CA ILE A 56 6.45 -11.74 -2.09
C ILE A 56 4.97 -11.76 -2.45
N TYR A 57 4.60 -10.91 -3.42
CA TYR A 57 3.24 -10.83 -3.94
C TYR A 57 3.21 -11.31 -5.38
N ARG A 58 2.10 -11.91 -5.75
CA ARG A 58 1.75 -12.19 -7.15
C ARG A 58 0.50 -11.41 -7.49
N LEU A 59 0.54 -10.68 -8.58
CA LEU A 59 -0.60 -9.89 -9.03
C LEU A 59 -0.64 -9.83 -10.56
N ARG A 60 -1.72 -9.28 -11.10
CA ARG A 60 -1.87 -9.06 -12.54
C ARG A 60 -2.01 -7.57 -12.82
N LEU A 61 -1.16 -7.07 -13.71
CA LEU A 61 -1.27 -5.72 -14.26
C LEU A 61 -1.56 -5.83 -15.76
N HIS A 62 -2.71 -5.31 -16.20
CA HIS A 62 -3.13 -5.40 -17.61
C HIS A 62 -3.05 -6.84 -18.15
N ASN A 63 -3.54 -7.80 -17.37
CA ASN A 63 -3.54 -9.24 -17.66
C ASN A 63 -2.16 -9.91 -17.70
N LEU A 64 -1.11 -9.19 -17.35
CA LEU A 64 0.24 -9.76 -17.27
C LEU A 64 0.56 -10.15 -15.82
N PRO A 65 1.07 -11.38 -15.60
CA PRO A 65 1.48 -11.77 -14.25
C PRO A 65 2.72 -10.99 -13.82
N VAL A 66 2.70 -10.51 -12.58
CA VAL A 66 3.79 -9.72 -12.01
C VAL A 66 4.10 -10.25 -10.62
N PHE A 67 5.38 -10.42 -10.33
CA PHE A 67 5.86 -10.68 -8.99
C PHE A 67 6.41 -9.40 -8.39
N TRP A 68 6.11 -9.19 -7.12
CA TRP A 68 6.53 -8.02 -6.38
C TRP A 68 7.15 -8.47 -5.06
N LYS A 69 8.41 -8.10 -4.85
CA LYS A 69 9.12 -8.38 -3.59
C LYS A 69 9.26 -7.08 -2.81
N SER A 70 8.75 -7.07 -1.60
CA SER A 70 8.71 -5.89 -0.74
C SER A 70 9.43 -6.17 0.59
N LYS A 71 10.06 -5.14 1.14
CA LYS A 71 10.69 -5.19 2.45
C LYS A 71 10.09 -4.11 3.35
N ILE A 72 9.78 -4.47 4.59
CA ILE A 72 9.41 -3.50 5.63
C ILE A 72 10.70 -2.86 6.13
N GLU A 73 10.96 -1.64 5.67
CA GLU A 73 12.19 -0.90 5.98
C GLU A 73 12.16 -0.26 7.37
N GLN A 74 10.97 0.22 7.78
CA GLN A 74 10.74 0.81 9.10
C GLN A 74 9.43 0.28 9.67
N TRP A 75 9.41 0.05 10.99
CA TRP A 75 8.23 -0.41 11.69
C TRP A 75 8.14 0.27 13.06
N ASN A 76 7.32 1.33 13.16
CA ASN A 76 7.13 2.16 14.34
C ASN A 76 5.67 2.20 14.79
N PRO A 77 5.13 1.13 15.42
CA PRO A 77 3.75 1.13 15.90
C PRO A 77 3.52 2.17 17.00
N PRO A 78 2.37 2.81 17.03
CA PRO A 78 1.28 2.78 16.05
C PRO A 78 1.33 3.93 15.05
N LEU A 79 2.48 4.58 14.87
CA LEU A 79 2.61 5.86 14.18
C LEU A 79 2.97 5.75 12.70
N LYS A 80 3.77 4.73 12.34
CA LYS A 80 4.33 4.72 10.98
C LYS A 80 4.93 3.36 10.63
N PHE A 81 4.86 3.01 9.34
CA PHE A 81 5.75 2.02 8.75
C PHE A 81 6.06 2.39 7.31
N VAL A 82 7.15 1.84 6.79
CA VAL A 82 7.63 2.10 5.44
C VAL A 82 7.89 0.77 4.75
N ASP A 83 7.34 0.60 3.55
CA ASP A 83 7.68 -0.53 2.69
C ASP A 83 8.38 -0.06 1.43
N LYS A 84 9.29 -0.90 0.93
CA LYS A 84 10.14 -0.62 -0.21
C LYS A 84 10.10 -1.81 -1.15
N GLN A 85 9.93 -1.56 -2.45
CA GLN A 85 10.04 -2.59 -3.46
C GLN A 85 11.51 -2.98 -3.65
N LEU A 86 11.81 -4.26 -3.52
CA LEU A 86 13.13 -4.82 -3.86
C LEU A 86 13.15 -5.33 -5.29
N PHE A 87 12.03 -5.84 -5.78
CA PHE A 87 11.85 -6.34 -7.13
C PHE A 87 10.39 -6.13 -7.53
N GLY A 88 10.14 -5.70 -8.77
CA GLY A 88 8.77 -5.49 -9.23
C GLY A 88 8.68 -4.58 -10.44
N PRO A 89 7.45 -4.14 -10.77
CA PRO A 89 7.20 -3.38 -12.01
C PRO A 89 7.75 -1.96 -12.02
N TYR A 90 8.04 -1.40 -10.84
CA TYR A 90 8.62 -0.06 -10.75
C TYR A 90 10.14 -0.13 -10.73
N LEU A 91 10.81 0.94 -11.14
CA LEU A 91 12.25 1.08 -10.95
C LEU A 91 12.56 1.39 -9.48
N LYS A 92 11.72 2.21 -8.85
CA LYS A 92 11.74 2.48 -7.42
C LYS A 92 10.32 2.60 -6.90
N TRP A 93 10.10 2.10 -5.70
CA TRP A 93 8.83 2.25 -4.98
C TRP A 93 9.13 2.32 -3.50
N HIS A 94 8.74 3.42 -2.87
CA HIS A 94 8.99 3.68 -1.45
C HIS A 94 7.72 4.26 -0.86
N HIS A 95 7.04 3.50 -0.01
CA HIS A 95 5.71 3.80 0.48
C HIS A 95 5.73 4.04 1.98
N HIS A 96 5.47 5.29 2.37
CA HIS A 96 5.30 5.68 3.77
C HIS A 96 3.83 5.58 4.15
N HIS A 97 3.55 4.81 5.20
CA HIS A 97 2.23 4.71 5.82
C HIS A 97 2.31 5.44 7.15
N ILE A 98 1.60 6.54 7.28
CA ILE A 98 1.64 7.42 8.45
C ILE A 98 0.26 7.46 9.10
N PHE A 99 0.21 7.31 10.42
CA PHE A 99 -1.01 7.28 11.22
C PHE A 99 -0.94 8.41 12.23
N GLU A 100 -1.92 9.31 12.17
CA GLU A 100 -2.00 10.47 13.05
C GLU A 100 -3.15 10.28 14.02
N ASP A 101 -2.82 10.31 15.33
CA ASP A 101 -3.78 10.08 16.40
C ASP A 101 -4.66 11.32 16.62
N LEU A 102 -5.95 11.20 16.35
CA LEU A 102 -6.94 12.25 16.60
C LEU A 102 -7.91 11.86 17.72
N GLY A 103 -7.52 10.90 18.57
CA GLY A 103 -8.34 10.39 19.66
C GLY A 103 -9.25 9.27 19.20
N LYS A 104 -10.52 9.57 18.97
CA LYS A 104 -11.52 8.59 18.49
C LYS A 104 -11.38 8.30 17.00
N GLU A 105 -10.67 9.14 16.28
CA GLU A 105 -10.41 9.02 14.86
C GLU A 105 -8.92 8.94 14.59
N THR A 106 -8.57 8.42 13.41
CA THR A 106 -7.19 8.35 12.94
C THR A 106 -7.12 8.93 11.54
N LYS A 107 -6.14 9.78 11.31
CA LYS A 107 -5.83 10.24 9.95
C LYS A 107 -4.77 9.32 9.37
N VAL A 108 -5.11 8.65 8.27
CA VAL A 108 -4.18 7.77 7.54
C VAL A 108 -3.63 8.56 6.37
N ILE A 109 -2.31 8.64 6.30
CA ILE A 109 -1.60 9.36 5.25
C ILE A 109 -0.71 8.37 4.52
N ASP A 110 -0.90 8.25 3.22
CA ASP A 110 -0.04 7.46 2.34
C ASP A 110 0.81 8.40 1.49
N ILE A 111 2.11 8.20 1.50
CA ILE A 111 3.03 8.93 0.63
C ILE A 111 3.88 7.91 -0.10
N VAL A 112 3.77 7.89 -1.43
CA VAL A 112 4.54 7.00 -2.28
C VAL A 112 5.47 7.81 -3.16
N TYR A 113 6.76 7.50 -3.07
CA TYR A 113 7.76 7.98 -4.02
C TYR A 113 8.07 6.85 -4.99
N TYR A 114 7.91 7.08 -6.29
CA TYR A 114 8.10 6.03 -7.28
C TYR A 114 8.73 6.52 -8.55
N THR A 115 9.46 5.63 -9.22
CA THR A 115 10.09 5.86 -10.51
C THR A 115 9.64 4.77 -11.46
N VAL A 116 9.24 5.17 -12.67
CA VAL A 116 8.71 4.24 -13.67
C VAL A 116 9.65 4.14 -14.87
N PRO A 117 9.67 2.98 -15.56
CA PRO A 117 10.37 2.85 -16.82
C PRO A 117 9.61 3.59 -17.93
N PHE A 118 10.28 3.79 -19.07
CA PHE A 118 9.72 4.29 -20.33
C PHE A 118 9.23 5.75 -20.33
N GLY A 119 9.49 6.53 -19.26
CA GLY A 119 9.30 7.97 -19.25
C GLY A 119 7.89 8.46 -18.93
N SER A 120 7.68 9.77 -19.09
CA SER A 120 6.50 10.47 -18.63
C SER A 120 5.21 10.12 -19.38
N LEU A 121 5.32 9.80 -20.67
CA LEU A 121 4.13 9.43 -21.45
C LEU A 121 3.57 8.08 -20.98
N PHE A 122 4.46 7.11 -20.73
CA PHE A 122 4.07 5.81 -20.18
C PHE A 122 3.41 5.96 -18.82
N HIS A 123 3.99 6.81 -17.95
CA HIS A 123 3.40 7.12 -16.65
C HIS A 123 1.99 7.70 -16.79
N LYS A 124 1.82 8.70 -17.65
CA LYS A 124 0.53 9.36 -17.84
C LYS A 124 -0.56 8.42 -18.39
N LEU A 125 -0.21 7.55 -19.34
CA LEU A 125 -1.18 6.69 -20.02
C LEU A 125 -1.55 5.43 -19.21
N PHE A 126 -0.61 4.87 -18.46
CA PHE A 126 -0.81 3.56 -17.81
C PHE A 126 -0.70 3.61 -16.30
N VAL A 127 0.41 4.16 -15.78
CA VAL A 127 0.75 4.03 -14.35
C VAL A 127 -0.12 4.93 -13.47
N LYS A 128 -0.24 6.21 -13.82
CA LYS A 128 -1.00 7.19 -13.01
C LYS A 128 -2.44 6.78 -12.82
N LYS A 129 -3.09 6.33 -13.88
CA LYS A 129 -4.48 5.88 -13.84
C LYS A 129 -4.66 4.65 -12.95
N ASP A 130 -3.76 3.68 -13.07
CA ASP A 130 -3.78 2.47 -12.24
C ASP A 130 -3.65 2.83 -10.76
N LEU A 131 -2.69 3.69 -10.42
CA LEU A 131 -2.47 4.10 -9.03
C LEU A 131 -3.67 4.84 -8.44
N ILE A 132 -4.29 5.74 -9.21
CA ILE A 132 -5.50 6.44 -8.76
C ILE A 132 -6.61 5.43 -8.47
N ASN A 133 -6.84 4.47 -9.35
CA ASN A 133 -7.85 3.44 -9.17
C ASN A 133 -7.58 2.57 -7.95
N ILE A 134 -6.32 2.15 -7.75
CA ILE A 134 -5.91 1.32 -6.63
C ILE A 134 -6.12 2.05 -5.30
N PHE A 135 -5.67 3.29 -5.19
CA PHE A 135 -5.79 4.07 -3.96
C PHE A 135 -7.22 4.51 -3.68
N ASN A 136 -8.02 4.78 -4.69
CA ASN A 136 -9.45 5.06 -4.52
C ASN A 136 -10.20 3.84 -3.98
N TYR A 137 -9.90 2.65 -4.50
CA TYR A 137 -10.48 1.41 -4.00
C TYR A 137 -10.10 1.17 -2.54
N ARG A 138 -8.83 1.38 -2.19
CA ARG A 138 -8.34 1.26 -0.81
C ARG A 138 -9.08 2.19 0.13
N LYS A 139 -9.22 3.44 -0.26
CA LYS A 139 -9.91 4.47 0.53
C LYS A 139 -11.36 4.09 0.79
N GLU A 140 -12.06 3.64 -0.23
CA GLU A 140 -13.45 3.20 -0.10
C GLU A 140 -13.57 1.95 0.77
N SER A 141 -12.69 0.97 0.59
CA SER A 141 -12.67 -0.26 1.37
C SER A 141 -12.42 0.01 2.85
N LEU A 142 -11.46 0.87 3.19
CA LEU A 142 -11.18 1.26 4.56
C LEU A 142 -12.37 1.99 5.19
N ASN A 143 -13.03 2.84 4.43
CA ASN A 143 -14.23 3.52 4.90
C ASN A 143 -15.34 2.52 5.24
N ASN A 144 -15.56 1.53 4.40
CA ASN A 144 -16.56 0.49 4.64
C ASN A 144 -16.21 -0.38 5.85
N ILE A 145 -14.94 -0.69 6.05
CA ILE A 145 -14.48 -1.53 7.16
C ILE A 145 -14.60 -0.82 8.50
N PHE A 146 -14.22 0.46 8.59
CA PHE A 146 -14.10 1.19 9.84
C PHE A 146 -15.23 2.17 10.14
N ASN A 147 -15.90 2.69 9.12
CA ASN A 147 -16.89 3.76 9.28
C ASN A 147 -18.34 3.30 9.03
N SER A 148 -18.53 2.02 8.83
CA SER A 148 -19.86 1.46 8.61
C SER A 148 -20.58 1.18 9.93
#